data_4989828da7308bd33adcf2ef4a8de808
#
_entry.id   4989828da7308bd33adcf2ef4a8de808
#
_cell.length_a   1.000
_cell.length_b   1.000
_cell.length_c   1.000
_cell.angle_alpha   90.00
_cell.angle_beta   90.00
_cell.angle_gamma   90.00
#
_symmetry.space_group_name_H-M   'P 1'
#
loop_
_entity.id
_entity.type
_entity.pdbx_description
1 polymer ?
#
loop_
_entity_poly.entity_id
_entity_poly.type
_entity_poly.pdbx_seq_one_letter_code
_entity_poly.pdbx_strand_id
1 'polypeptide(L)'
;MKATTQVNPAAVATETAPGQEWRPPSYWPFVVPALVVVLAVIVFPWLFTIWMSLNQWKVGSPTTFVGLANYVRLPSDPRFVEAVGHTILYTALSVLLPLIFGTFAAVVFHAKFPGRGFLRGVFIMPMMATPVAIALVWTMMFHPQLGVLNYLLSLVGLPPQLWVFHPGTVIPSLVLVETWQWTPLVMLIVLGGLAAIPTEPYESAQIDGAGVWQMVRYITLPLITPFLFIAGMIRMIDAVKSFDIIFAITQGGPGSASETINLYLYSVAFIYYDLGYGSAIAVIFFLLIVALAAIMLHLRKRTMWTEIGGGA
;
A
#
# COMPACT_ATOMS: atom_id res chain seq x y z
N MET A 1 -65.07 31.24 -15.46
CA MET A 1 -65.39 30.22 -14.45
C MET A 1 -64.42 29.06 -14.65
N LYS A 2 -63.35 28.98 -13.86
CA LYS A 2 -62.43 27.82 -13.81
C LYS A 2 -62.75 27.04 -12.55
N ALA A 3 -63.27 25.83 -12.70
CA ALA A 3 -63.49 24.90 -11.60
C ALA A 3 -62.14 24.32 -11.17
N THR A 4 -61.69 24.66 -9.98
CA THR A 4 -60.56 24.02 -9.30
C THR A 4 -61.08 22.75 -8.63
N THR A 5 -60.76 21.59 -9.21
CA THR A 5 -60.96 20.28 -8.61
C THR A 5 -60.02 20.14 -7.43
N GLN A 6 -60.49 20.30 -6.24
CA GLN A 6 -59.72 19.96 -5.02
C GLN A 6 -59.62 18.43 -4.96
N VAL A 7 -58.39 17.93 -5.14
CA VAL A 7 -58.05 16.53 -4.84
C VAL A 7 -57.96 16.39 -3.35
N ASN A 8 -58.90 15.60 -2.78
CA ASN A 8 -58.95 15.28 -1.36
C ASN A 8 -57.74 14.40 -1.00
N PRO A 9 -56.75 14.84 -0.17
CA PRO A 9 -55.59 14.06 0.19
C PRO A 9 -55.90 12.87 1.12
N ALA A 10 -57.14 12.73 1.60
CA ALA A 10 -57.55 11.64 2.47
C ALA A 10 -57.99 10.35 1.71
N ALA A 11 -58.03 10.36 0.38
CA ALA A 11 -58.50 9.21 -0.42
C ALA A 11 -57.35 8.26 -0.90
N VAL A 12 -56.12 8.46 -0.46
CA VAL A 12 -54.96 7.54 -0.72
C VAL A 12 -54.51 6.85 0.56
N ALA A 13 -55.39 6.67 1.53
CA ALA A 13 -55.17 5.67 2.57
C ALA A 13 -55.51 4.30 1.95
N THR A 14 -54.53 3.64 1.38
CA THR A 14 -54.60 2.20 1.08
C THR A 14 -54.95 1.49 2.37
N GLU A 15 -56.16 0.95 2.47
CA GLU A 15 -56.57 -0.02 3.51
C GLU A 15 -55.59 -1.19 3.48
N THR A 16 -54.56 -1.13 4.32
CA THR A 16 -53.79 -2.31 4.69
C THR A 16 -54.68 -3.17 5.55
N ALA A 17 -55.04 -4.36 5.06
CA ALA A 17 -55.82 -5.36 5.79
C ALA A 17 -55.19 -5.53 7.19
N PRO A 18 -56.00 -5.52 8.29
CA PRO A 18 -55.49 -5.65 9.63
C PRO A 18 -54.87 -7.06 9.80
N GLY A 19 -53.55 -7.14 9.98
CA GLY A 19 -52.85 -8.38 10.27
C GLY A 19 -51.62 -8.74 9.39
N GLN A 20 -51.33 -7.99 8.33
CA GLN A 20 -50.10 -8.21 7.59
C GLN A 20 -48.96 -7.36 8.18
N GLU A 21 -48.29 -7.91 9.20
CA GLU A 21 -47.00 -7.40 9.62
C GLU A 21 -46.07 -7.40 8.38
N TRP A 22 -45.61 -6.23 7.96
CA TRP A 22 -44.62 -6.09 6.90
C TRP A 22 -43.35 -6.82 7.33
N ARG A 23 -43.13 -8.03 6.80
CA ARG A 23 -41.86 -8.74 6.98
C ARG A 23 -40.91 -8.31 5.87
N PRO A 24 -39.77 -7.72 6.21
CA PRO A 24 -38.79 -7.37 5.19
C PRO A 24 -38.42 -8.63 4.37
N PRO A 25 -38.30 -8.50 3.03
CA PRO A 25 -37.97 -9.64 2.20
C PRO A 25 -36.64 -10.24 2.67
N SER A 26 -36.55 -11.57 2.69
CA SER A 26 -35.30 -12.25 3.02
C SER A 26 -34.27 -11.99 1.90
N TYR A 27 -33.19 -11.30 2.22
CA TYR A 27 -32.09 -11.04 1.28
C TYR A 27 -31.08 -12.20 1.19
N TRP A 28 -31.23 -13.23 2.02
CA TRP A 28 -30.35 -14.40 2.06
C TRP A 28 -30.10 -15.07 0.70
N PRO A 29 -31.13 -15.29 -0.16
CA PRO A 29 -30.92 -15.90 -1.47
C PRO A 29 -29.95 -15.11 -2.37
N PHE A 30 -29.84 -13.80 -2.17
CA PHE A 30 -28.90 -12.94 -2.93
C PHE A 30 -27.51 -12.90 -2.30
N VAL A 31 -27.41 -13.07 -0.98
CA VAL A 31 -26.13 -13.03 -0.24
C VAL A 31 -25.42 -14.39 -0.26
N VAL A 32 -26.18 -15.49 -0.18
CA VAL A 32 -25.62 -16.85 -0.10
C VAL A 32 -24.67 -17.19 -1.26
N PRO A 33 -24.98 -16.94 -2.53
CA PRO A 33 -24.04 -17.24 -3.63
C PRO A 33 -22.68 -16.52 -3.48
N ALA A 34 -22.71 -15.23 -3.13
CA ALA A 34 -21.49 -14.45 -2.88
C ALA A 34 -20.73 -15.01 -1.66
N LEU A 35 -21.43 -15.34 -0.58
CA LEU A 35 -20.83 -15.94 0.61
C LEU A 35 -20.14 -17.29 0.30
N VAL A 36 -20.80 -18.15 -0.47
CA VAL A 36 -20.24 -19.45 -0.88
C VAL A 36 -18.94 -19.23 -1.68
N VAL A 37 -18.91 -18.29 -2.63
CA VAL A 37 -17.71 -17.97 -3.39
C VAL A 37 -16.59 -17.46 -2.47
N VAL A 38 -16.89 -16.54 -1.55
CA VAL A 38 -15.91 -16.02 -0.57
C VAL A 38 -15.37 -17.15 0.31
N LEU A 39 -16.22 -18.02 0.82
CA LEU A 39 -15.79 -19.16 1.64
C LEU A 39 -14.93 -20.15 0.84
N ALA A 40 -15.30 -20.45 -0.38
CA ALA A 40 -14.54 -21.39 -1.23
C ALA A 40 -13.19 -20.81 -1.70
N VAL A 41 -13.12 -19.55 -2.07
CA VAL A 41 -11.93 -18.95 -2.72
C VAL A 41 -10.99 -18.29 -1.69
N ILE A 42 -11.49 -17.80 -0.57
CA ILE A 42 -10.68 -17.10 0.44
C ILE A 42 -10.49 -17.98 1.68
N VAL A 43 -11.57 -18.42 2.31
CA VAL A 43 -11.48 -19.08 3.62
C VAL A 43 -10.88 -20.48 3.49
N PHE A 44 -11.32 -21.29 2.52
CA PHE A 44 -10.80 -22.64 2.34
C PHE A 44 -9.28 -22.67 2.07
N PRO A 45 -8.70 -21.89 1.13
CA PRO A 45 -7.25 -21.87 0.92
C PRO A 45 -6.47 -21.43 2.16
N TRP A 46 -7.01 -20.48 2.96
CA TRP A 46 -6.37 -20.08 4.22
C TRP A 46 -6.35 -21.19 5.26
N LEU A 47 -7.48 -21.87 5.44
CA LEU A 47 -7.56 -23.02 6.35
C LEU A 47 -6.61 -24.14 5.90
N PHE A 48 -6.53 -24.40 4.59
CA PHE A 48 -5.62 -25.36 4.01
C PHE A 48 -4.15 -24.95 4.26
N THR A 49 -3.80 -23.69 4.05
CA THR A 49 -2.44 -23.17 4.32
C THR A 49 -2.07 -23.31 5.80
N ILE A 50 -3.00 -22.99 6.72
CA ILE A 50 -2.77 -23.17 8.17
C ILE A 50 -2.58 -24.67 8.49
N TRP A 51 -3.39 -25.56 7.91
CA TRP A 51 -3.23 -26.98 8.11
C TRP A 51 -1.89 -27.48 7.56
N MET A 52 -1.50 -27.04 6.36
CA MET A 52 -0.22 -27.37 5.74
C MET A 52 0.97 -26.90 6.55
N SER A 53 0.88 -25.75 7.18
CA SER A 53 1.96 -25.17 8.01
C SER A 53 2.31 -26.03 9.23
N LEU A 54 1.38 -26.87 9.68
CA LEU A 54 1.59 -27.86 10.78
C LEU A 54 2.13 -29.19 10.30
N ASN A 55 2.34 -29.35 9.00
CA ASN A 55 2.83 -30.57 8.40
C ASN A 55 4.20 -30.34 7.75
N GLN A 56 5.04 -31.35 7.78
CA GLN A 56 6.22 -31.41 6.93
C GLN A 56 5.80 -32.06 5.62
N TRP A 57 5.85 -31.27 4.53
CA TRP A 57 5.55 -31.78 3.20
C TRP A 57 6.44 -31.10 2.16
N LYS A 58 7.26 -31.94 1.52
CA LYS A 58 7.96 -31.61 0.27
C LYS A 58 7.37 -32.44 -0.85
N VAL A 59 7.27 -31.86 -2.05
CA VAL A 59 6.78 -32.60 -3.23
C VAL A 59 7.62 -33.85 -3.44
N GLY A 60 6.96 -34.99 -3.58
CA GLY A 60 7.61 -36.31 -3.71
C GLY A 60 7.88 -37.05 -2.39
N SER A 61 7.54 -36.47 -1.25
CA SER A 61 7.62 -37.11 0.06
C SER A 61 6.24 -37.24 0.74
N PRO A 62 6.04 -38.26 1.61
CA PRO A 62 4.79 -38.35 2.37
C PRO A 62 4.64 -37.17 3.32
N THR A 63 3.39 -36.71 3.47
CA THR A 63 3.04 -35.67 4.42
C THR A 63 3.05 -36.22 5.84
N THR A 64 3.77 -35.59 6.75
CA THR A 64 3.84 -35.97 8.16
C THR A 64 3.46 -34.79 9.05
N PHE A 65 2.62 -35.03 10.05
CA PHE A 65 2.26 -33.99 11.02
C PHE A 65 3.41 -33.72 11.98
N VAL A 66 3.88 -32.46 12.03
CA VAL A 66 5.01 -32.02 12.86
C VAL A 66 4.64 -30.92 13.86
N GLY A 67 3.35 -30.57 13.94
CA GLY A 67 2.88 -29.52 14.82
C GLY A 67 3.56 -28.17 14.52
N LEU A 68 4.17 -27.54 15.54
CA LEU A 68 4.78 -26.21 15.42
C LEU A 68 6.26 -26.25 14.98
N ALA A 69 6.82 -27.38 14.58
CA ALA A 69 8.24 -27.48 14.23
C ALA A 69 8.65 -26.51 13.10
N ASN A 70 7.81 -26.31 12.11
CA ASN A 70 8.07 -25.32 11.04
C ASN A 70 8.21 -23.88 11.59
N TYR A 71 7.41 -23.53 12.59
CA TYR A 71 7.48 -22.20 13.23
C TYR A 71 8.70 -22.02 14.12
N VAL A 72 9.11 -23.08 14.84
CA VAL A 72 10.34 -23.07 15.65
C VAL A 72 11.59 -22.96 14.78
N ARG A 73 11.54 -23.47 13.55
CA ARG A 73 12.63 -23.36 12.57
C ARG A 73 12.84 -21.92 12.08
N LEU A 74 11.80 -21.09 11.97
CA LEU A 74 11.88 -19.74 11.37
C LEU A 74 12.97 -18.84 11.99
N PRO A 75 13.02 -18.64 13.30
CA PRO A 75 14.05 -17.78 13.91
C PRO A 75 15.47 -18.36 13.81
N SER A 76 15.61 -19.65 13.54
CA SER A 76 16.90 -20.34 13.36
C SER A 76 17.34 -20.42 11.90
N ASP A 77 16.52 -19.97 10.97
CA ASP A 77 16.82 -19.92 9.54
C ASP A 77 17.47 -18.56 9.18
N PRO A 78 18.79 -18.52 8.92
CA PRO A 78 19.48 -17.26 8.65
C PRO A 78 18.90 -16.52 7.46
N ARG A 79 18.46 -17.25 6.40
CA ARG A 79 17.92 -16.65 5.20
C ARG A 79 16.55 -16.02 5.44
N PHE A 80 15.71 -16.62 6.28
CA PHE A 80 14.45 -16.01 6.71
C PHE A 80 14.70 -14.73 7.53
N VAL A 81 15.66 -14.75 8.46
CA VAL A 81 16.00 -13.58 9.28
C VAL A 81 16.53 -12.42 8.42
N GLU A 82 17.39 -12.71 7.44
CA GLU A 82 17.85 -11.72 6.46
C GLU A 82 16.68 -11.15 5.64
N ALA A 83 15.78 -12.02 5.15
CA ALA A 83 14.60 -11.61 4.39
C ALA A 83 13.66 -10.71 5.21
N VAL A 84 13.52 -10.95 6.53
CA VAL A 84 12.79 -10.04 7.43
C VAL A 84 13.46 -8.66 7.46
N GLY A 85 14.79 -8.61 7.63
CA GLY A 85 15.56 -7.36 7.63
C GLY A 85 15.41 -6.58 6.33
N HIS A 86 15.54 -7.27 5.19
CA HIS A 86 15.34 -6.67 3.86
C HIS A 86 13.91 -6.15 3.67
N THR A 87 12.90 -6.90 4.13
CA THR A 87 11.50 -6.47 4.05
C THR A 87 11.25 -5.20 4.86
N ILE A 88 11.79 -5.13 6.08
CA ILE A 88 11.66 -3.94 6.95
C ILE A 88 12.32 -2.73 6.27
N LEU A 89 13.56 -2.86 5.84
CA LEU A 89 14.31 -1.77 5.22
C LEU A 89 13.63 -1.29 3.92
N TYR A 90 13.30 -2.23 3.04
CA TYR A 90 12.62 -1.94 1.79
C TYR A 90 11.28 -1.25 2.02
N THR A 91 10.43 -1.80 2.90
CA THR A 91 9.11 -1.24 3.20
C THR A 91 9.23 0.15 3.82
N ALA A 92 10.11 0.33 4.80
CA ALA A 92 10.29 1.63 5.45
C ALA A 92 10.68 2.72 4.45
N LEU A 93 11.65 2.45 3.60
CA LEU A 93 12.11 3.42 2.59
C LEU A 93 11.07 3.64 1.48
N SER A 94 10.39 2.56 1.01
CA SER A 94 9.34 2.61 -0.03
C SER A 94 8.04 3.27 0.45
N VAL A 95 7.90 3.50 1.74
CA VAL A 95 6.81 4.32 2.33
C VAL A 95 7.29 5.75 2.56
N LEU A 96 8.43 5.90 3.23
CA LEU A 96 8.92 7.22 3.65
C LEU A 96 9.25 8.14 2.48
N LEU A 97 9.98 7.64 1.47
CA LEU A 97 10.39 8.49 0.35
C LEU A 97 9.21 8.97 -0.51
N PRO A 98 8.25 8.12 -0.93
CA PRO A 98 7.05 8.60 -1.60
C PRO A 98 6.23 9.59 -0.75
N LEU A 99 6.15 9.41 0.58
CA LEU A 99 5.48 10.37 1.45
C LEU A 99 6.16 11.74 1.41
N ILE A 100 7.48 11.79 1.49
CA ILE A 100 8.24 13.05 1.44
C ILE A 100 8.07 13.70 0.06
N PHE A 101 8.42 12.98 -1.01
CA PHE A 101 8.40 13.55 -2.37
C PHE A 101 6.98 13.82 -2.87
N GLY A 102 6.02 12.97 -2.52
CA GLY A 102 4.61 13.16 -2.87
C GLY A 102 3.99 14.35 -2.16
N THR A 103 4.33 14.58 -0.89
CA THR A 103 3.90 15.77 -0.15
C THR A 103 4.52 17.03 -0.76
N PHE A 104 5.81 17.00 -1.06
CA PHE A 104 6.46 18.12 -1.73
C PHE A 104 5.81 18.41 -3.09
N ALA A 105 5.59 17.38 -3.91
CA ALA A 105 4.91 17.52 -5.19
C ALA A 105 3.48 18.05 -5.03
N ALA A 106 2.74 17.61 -4.00
CA ALA A 106 1.38 18.10 -3.72
C ALA A 106 1.37 19.60 -3.41
N VAL A 107 2.29 20.07 -2.59
CA VAL A 107 2.44 21.51 -2.29
C VAL A 107 2.76 22.30 -3.56
N VAL A 108 3.69 21.84 -4.39
CA VAL A 108 4.03 22.49 -5.67
C VAL A 108 2.81 22.52 -6.60
N PHE A 109 2.14 21.38 -6.79
CA PHE A 109 0.97 21.29 -7.66
C PHE A 109 -0.31 21.88 -7.06
N HIS A 110 -0.33 22.26 -5.79
CA HIS A 110 -1.41 23.06 -5.20
C HIS A 110 -1.35 24.51 -5.67
N ALA A 111 -0.16 25.06 -5.86
CA ALA A 111 0.03 26.41 -6.38
C ALA A 111 -0.53 26.56 -7.80
N LYS A 112 -1.02 27.76 -8.12
CA LYS A 112 -1.55 28.09 -9.46
C LYS A 112 -0.41 28.57 -10.35
N PHE A 113 -0.07 27.79 -11.38
CA PHE A 113 0.92 28.18 -12.40
C PHE A 113 0.50 27.69 -13.79
N PRO A 114 0.97 28.33 -14.89
CA PRO A 114 0.62 27.94 -16.25
C PRO A 114 1.13 26.52 -16.56
N GLY A 115 0.33 25.72 -17.28
CA GLY A 115 0.69 24.34 -17.65
C GLY A 115 0.55 23.30 -16.52
N ARG A 116 0.11 23.68 -15.30
CA ARG A 116 -0.04 22.80 -14.16
C ARG A 116 -0.81 21.51 -14.49
N GLY A 117 -1.91 21.60 -15.25
CA GLY A 117 -2.72 20.45 -15.62
C GLY A 117 -1.96 19.41 -16.44
N PHE A 118 -1.21 19.88 -17.45
CA PHE A 118 -0.39 19.04 -18.29
C PHE A 118 0.75 18.37 -17.49
N LEU A 119 1.51 19.17 -16.74
CA LEU A 119 2.61 18.64 -15.91
C LEU A 119 2.13 17.62 -14.88
N ARG A 120 0.97 17.86 -14.26
CA ARG A 120 0.34 16.92 -13.34
C ARG A 120 -0.05 15.62 -14.07
N GLY A 121 -0.57 15.71 -15.30
CA GLY A 121 -0.86 14.53 -16.13
C GLY A 121 0.38 13.69 -16.39
N VAL A 122 1.49 14.32 -16.80
CA VAL A 122 2.79 13.64 -17.01
C VAL A 122 3.32 13.03 -15.71
N PHE A 123 3.22 13.75 -14.59
CA PHE A 123 3.68 13.28 -13.29
C PHE A 123 2.93 12.02 -12.78
N ILE A 124 1.68 11.85 -13.18
CA ILE A 124 0.84 10.70 -12.79
C ILE A 124 1.12 9.45 -13.64
N MET A 125 1.71 9.60 -14.84
CA MET A 125 1.92 8.47 -15.77
C MET A 125 2.65 7.26 -15.15
N PRO A 126 3.68 7.40 -14.30
CA PRO A 126 4.38 6.26 -13.73
C PRO A 126 3.47 5.26 -13.01
N MET A 127 2.51 5.75 -12.23
CA MET A 127 1.62 4.87 -11.46
C MET A 127 0.58 4.12 -12.30
N MET A 128 0.40 4.51 -13.57
CA MET A 128 -0.54 3.85 -14.49
C MET A 128 0.08 2.65 -15.22
N ALA A 129 1.41 2.54 -15.23
CA ALA A 129 2.11 1.45 -15.87
C ALA A 129 2.12 0.19 -14.98
N THR A 130 2.13 -0.98 -15.63
CA THR A 130 2.19 -2.25 -14.89
C THR A 130 3.56 -2.43 -14.23
N PRO A 131 3.65 -3.02 -13.02
CA PRO A 131 4.92 -3.20 -12.31
C PRO A 131 5.97 -3.94 -13.14
N VAL A 132 5.58 -4.96 -13.91
CA VAL A 132 6.50 -5.73 -14.75
C VAL A 132 7.08 -4.89 -15.88
N ALA A 133 6.26 -4.07 -16.55
CA ALA A 133 6.75 -3.17 -17.60
C ALA A 133 7.75 -2.14 -17.04
N ILE A 134 7.45 -1.57 -15.87
CA ILE A 134 8.36 -0.67 -15.15
C ILE A 134 9.67 -1.39 -14.82
N ALA A 135 9.59 -2.60 -14.26
CA ALA A 135 10.77 -3.38 -13.92
C ALA A 135 11.70 -3.61 -15.12
N LEU A 136 11.14 -3.96 -16.28
CA LEU A 136 11.94 -4.16 -17.51
C LEU A 136 12.64 -2.88 -17.95
N VAL A 137 11.95 -1.74 -17.95
CA VAL A 137 12.56 -0.44 -18.31
C VAL A 137 13.69 -0.09 -17.32
N TRP A 138 13.43 -0.22 -16.01
CA TRP A 138 14.43 0.10 -15.00
C TRP A 138 15.63 -0.85 -15.00
N THR A 139 15.44 -2.13 -15.36
CA THR A 139 16.56 -3.08 -15.56
C THR A 139 17.50 -2.58 -16.66
N MET A 140 16.95 -2.05 -17.75
CA MET A 140 17.77 -1.42 -18.81
C MET A 140 18.45 -0.13 -18.32
N MET A 141 17.76 0.68 -17.52
CA MET A 141 18.33 1.91 -16.95
C MET A 141 19.47 1.65 -15.96
N PHE A 142 19.38 0.55 -15.20
CA PHE A 142 20.39 0.12 -14.23
C PHE A 142 21.59 -0.61 -14.85
N HIS A 143 21.59 -0.85 -16.17
CA HIS A 143 22.69 -1.59 -16.80
C HIS A 143 24.05 -0.88 -16.57
N PRO A 144 25.08 -1.58 -16.04
CA PRO A 144 26.31 -0.91 -15.58
C PRO A 144 27.07 -0.15 -16.68
N GLN A 145 27.12 -0.68 -17.91
CA GLN A 145 27.83 -0.07 -19.01
C GLN A 145 26.95 0.75 -19.95
N LEU A 146 25.73 0.29 -20.22
CA LEU A 146 24.84 0.87 -21.24
C LEU A 146 23.67 1.65 -20.65
N GLY A 147 23.49 1.61 -19.31
CA GLY A 147 22.36 2.23 -18.64
C GLY A 147 22.43 3.75 -18.62
N VAL A 148 21.29 4.39 -18.90
CA VAL A 148 21.19 5.85 -18.94
C VAL A 148 21.55 6.50 -17.61
N LEU A 149 21.34 5.84 -16.47
CA LEU A 149 21.67 6.40 -15.16
C LEU A 149 23.18 6.58 -14.98
N ASN A 150 24.00 5.61 -15.40
CA ASN A 150 25.45 5.75 -15.36
C ASN A 150 25.98 6.76 -16.39
N TYR A 151 25.31 6.89 -17.54
CA TYR A 151 25.60 7.97 -18.48
C TYR A 151 25.33 9.33 -17.83
N LEU A 152 24.22 9.54 -17.15
CA LEU A 152 23.91 10.79 -16.44
C LEU A 152 24.92 11.06 -15.31
N LEU A 153 25.35 10.05 -14.55
CA LEU A 153 26.40 10.19 -13.54
C LEU A 153 27.71 10.65 -14.16
N SER A 154 28.09 10.10 -15.32
CA SER A 154 29.32 10.49 -16.02
C SER A 154 29.32 11.95 -16.46
N LEU A 155 28.16 12.52 -16.83
CA LEU A 155 28.05 13.93 -17.22
C LEU A 155 28.37 14.90 -16.07
N VAL A 156 28.17 14.47 -14.83
CA VAL A 156 28.47 15.25 -13.61
C VAL A 156 29.77 14.80 -12.93
N GLY A 157 30.55 13.94 -13.60
CA GLY A 157 31.87 13.48 -13.12
C GLY A 157 31.81 12.45 -11.98
N LEU A 158 30.66 11.81 -11.77
CA LEU A 158 30.51 10.78 -10.76
C LEU A 158 30.85 9.39 -11.30
N PRO A 159 31.45 8.49 -10.49
CA PRO A 159 31.78 7.14 -10.91
C PRO A 159 30.51 6.31 -11.20
N PRO A 160 30.61 5.35 -12.15
CA PRO A 160 29.50 4.46 -12.45
C PRO A 160 29.14 3.61 -11.22
N GLN A 161 27.86 3.38 -11.01
CA GLN A 161 27.32 2.58 -9.94
C GLN A 161 26.87 1.21 -10.46
N LEU A 162 26.97 0.20 -9.60
CA LEU A 162 26.51 -1.15 -9.92
C LEU A 162 25.00 -1.35 -9.67
N TRP A 163 24.34 -0.34 -9.07
CA TRP A 163 22.89 -0.32 -8.82
C TRP A 163 22.38 -1.63 -8.20
N VAL A 164 21.69 -2.43 -9.01
CA VAL A 164 21.09 -3.72 -8.61
C VAL A 164 22.06 -4.91 -8.63
N PHE A 165 23.30 -4.71 -9.06
CA PHE A 165 24.31 -5.77 -9.15
C PHE A 165 25.28 -5.79 -7.96
N HIS A 166 25.08 -4.94 -6.95
CA HIS A 166 25.88 -4.92 -5.73
C HIS A 166 24.99 -5.01 -4.48
N PRO A 167 25.35 -5.85 -3.48
CA PRO A 167 24.52 -6.06 -2.29
C PRO A 167 24.16 -4.79 -1.51
N GLY A 168 25.09 -3.84 -1.40
CA GLY A 168 24.89 -2.60 -0.66
C GLY A 168 24.02 -1.57 -1.37
N THR A 169 23.81 -1.69 -2.69
CA THR A 169 23.04 -0.71 -3.48
C THR A 169 21.73 -1.25 -4.01
N VAL A 170 21.51 -2.57 -3.96
CA VAL A 170 20.34 -3.20 -4.57
C VAL A 170 19.02 -2.73 -3.96
N ILE A 171 18.88 -2.74 -2.61
CA ILE A 171 17.64 -2.27 -1.95
C ILE A 171 17.40 -0.78 -2.21
N PRO A 172 18.36 0.14 -2.03
CA PRO A 172 18.19 1.54 -2.44
C PRO A 172 17.79 1.73 -3.89
N SER A 173 18.33 0.93 -4.83
CA SER A 173 17.95 1.00 -6.25
C SER A 173 16.51 0.56 -6.49
N LEU A 174 16.06 -0.52 -5.86
CA LEU A 174 14.66 -0.96 -5.94
C LEU A 174 13.71 0.06 -5.30
N VAL A 175 14.10 0.66 -4.18
CA VAL A 175 13.35 1.74 -3.53
C VAL A 175 13.25 2.98 -4.42
N LEU A 176 14.26 3.28 -5.23
CA LEU A 176 14.20 4.37 -6.22
C LEU A 176 13.07 4.13 -7.23
N VAL A 177 12.95 2.89 -7.74
CA VAL A 177 11.87 2.50 -8.66
C VAL A 177 10.50 2.69 -8.01
N GLU A 178 10.32 2.15 -6.81
CA GLU A 178 9.09 2.27 -6.02
C GLU A 178 8.73 3.74 -5.74
N THR A 179 9.72 4.53 -5.37
CA THR A 179 9.53 5.96 -5.09
C THR A 179 9.04 6.67 -6.34
N TRP A 180 9.67 6.46 -7.48
CA TRP A 180 9.27 7.07 -8.74
C TRP A 180 7.86 6.65 -9.15
N GLN A 181 7.52 5.38 -9.02
CA GLN A 181 6.21 4.84 -9.40
C GLN A 181 5.09 5.35 -8.51
N TRP A 182 5.30 5.43 -7.20
CA TRP A 182 4.22 5.65 -6.23
C TRP A 182 4.15 7.04 -5.62
N THR A 183 5.14 7.89 -5.84
CA THR A 183 5.09 9.32 -5.46
C THR A 183 3.83 10.02 -5.98
N PRO A 184 3.35 9.78 -7.23
CA PRO A 184 2.14 10.39 -7.73
C PRO A 184 0.88 10.04 -6.93
N LEU A 185 0.76 8.81 -6.43
CA LEU A 185 -0.38 8.40 -5.59
C LEU A 185 -0.45 9.23 -4.32
N VAL A 186 0.70 9.35 -3.64
CA VAL A 186 0.80 10.16 -2.41
C VAL A 186 0.48 11.63 -2.71
N MET A 187 1.04 12.17 -3.81
CA MET A 187 0.73 13.52 -4.26
C MET A 187 -0.78 13.73 -4.43
N LEU A 188 -1.49 12.79 -5.08
CA LEU A 188 -2.94 12.93 -5.31
C LEU A 188 -3.74 12.92 -4.00
N ILE A 189 -3.40 12.04 -3.07
CA ILE A 189 -4.07 11.95 -1.77
C ILE A 189 -3.86 13.24 -0.97
N VAL A 190 -2.62 13.70 -0.88
CA VAL A 190 -2.26 14.92 -0.15
C VAL A 190 -2.83 16.17 -0.83
N LEU A 191 -2.84 16.22 -2.15
CA LEU A 191 -3.44 17.32 -2.90
C LEU A 191 -4.96 17.41 -2.71
N GLY A 192 -5.64 16.27 -2.58
CA GLY A 192 -7.05 16.21 -2.16
C GLY A 192 -7.24 16.80 -0.75
N GLY A 193 -6.32 16.47 0.16
CA GLY A 193 -6.31 17.05 1.51
C GLY A 193 -6.10 18.58 1.50
N LEU A 194 -5.11 19.05 0.75
CA LEU A 194 -4.83 20.49 0.61
C LEU A 194 -6.01 21.26 0.03
N ALA A 195 -6.76 20.67 -0.90
CA ALA A 195 -7.94 21.28 -1.50
C ALA A 195 -9.14 21.38 -0.52
N ALA A 196 -9.13 20.61 0.56
CA ALA A 196 -10.17 20.61 1.58
C ALA A 196 -9.88 21.58 2.75
N ILE A 197 -8.67 22.14 2.83
CA ILE A 197 -8.32 23.09 3.89
C ILE A 197 -8.96 24.45 3.58
N PRO A 198 -9.67 25.07 4.54
CA PRO A 198 -10.18 26.43 4.40
C PRO A 198 -9.05 27.46 4.31
N THR A 199 -9.31 28.62 3.73
CA THR A 199 -8.30 29.68 3.52
C THR A 199 -8.04 30.54 4.75
N GLU A 200 -8.99 30.62 5.68
CA GLU A 200 -8.97 31.50 6.84
C GLU A 200 -7.70 31.37 7.72
N PRO A 201 -7.20 30.15 8.03
CA PRO A 201 -5.96 30.01 8.79
C PRO A 201 -4.74 30.63 8.10
N TYR A 202 -4.71 30.57 6.76
CA TYR A 202 -3.61 31.12 5.95
C TYR A 202 -3.69 32.65 5.90
N GLU A 203 -4.91 33.22 5.77
CA GLU A 203 -5.15 34.66 5.75
C GLU A 203 -4.78 35.30 7.11
N SER A 204 -5.20 34.66 8.21
CA SER A 204 -4.84 35.11 9.56
C SER A 204 -3.32 35.09 9.79
N ALA A 205 -2.66 33.98 9.39
CA ALA A 205 -1.21 33.86 9.53
C ALA A 205 -0.44 34.90 8.68
N GLN A 206 -0.96 35.27 7.51
CA GLN A 206 -0.36 36.31 6.66
C GLN A 206 -0.49 37.68 7.32
N ILE A 207 -1.61 37.98 7.98
CA ILE A 207 -1.80 39.24 8.75
C ILE A 207 -0.81 39.30 9.91
N ASP A 208 -0.54 38.13 10.57
CA ASP A 208 0.44 38.02 11.66
C ASP A 208 1.90 38.03 11.15
N GLY A 209 2.14 38.16 9.84
CA GLY A 209 3.48 38.25 9.25
C GLY A 209 4.19 36.90 9.12
N ALA A 210 3.46 35.78 9.13
CA ALA A 210 4.04 34.46 8.99
C ALA A 210 4.65 34.25 7.57
N GLY A 211 5.90 33.80 7.51
CA GLY A 211 6.56 33.40 6.27
C GLY A 211 6.02 32.06 5.72
N VAL A 212 6.31 31.82 4.45
CA VAL A 212 5.84 30.57 3.75
C VAL A 212 6.23 29.30 4.51
N TRP A 213 7.44 29.21 5.03
CA TRP A 213 7.91 28.06 5.80
C TRP A 213 7.15 27.85 7.10
N GLN A 214 6.80 28.96 7.78
CA GLN A 214 5.98 28.91 8.99
C GLN A 214 4.56 28.43 8.69
N MET A 215 3.96 28.90 7.61
CA MET A 215 2.64 28.43 7.16
C MET A 215 2.67 26.93 6.80
N VAL A 216 3.70 26.47 6.08
CA VAL A 216 3.85 25.04 5.77
C VAL A 216 4.01 24.21 7.05
N ARG A 217 4.89 24.64 7.98
CA ARG A 217 5.25 23.86 9.17
C ARG A 217 4.14 23.83 10.22
N TYR A 218 3.44 24.94 10.41
CA TYR A 218 2.50 25.11 11.52
C TYR A 218 1.01 25.06 11.12
N ILE A 219 0.70 25.22 9.82
CA ILE A 219 -0.67 25.16 9.32
C ILE A 219 -0.83 23.97 8.37
N THR A 220 -0.08 23.95 7.25
CA THR A 220 -0.27 22.96 6.20
C THR A 220 0.01 21.55 6.68
N LEU A 221 1.20 21.29 7.23
CA LEU A 221 1.60 19.93 7.66
C LEU A 221 0.66 19.35 8.72
N PRO A 222 0.27 20.07 9.79
CA PRO A 222 -0.71 19.53 10.74
C PRO A 222 -2.05 19.20 10.09
N LEU A 223 -2.58 20.08 9.25
CA LEU A 223 -3.90 19.89 8.63
C LEU A 223 -3.94 18.77 7.58
N ILE A 224 -2.82 18.49 6.89
CA ILE A 224 -2.74 17.36 5.96
C ILE A 224 -2.32 16.05 6.63
N THR A 225 -1.96 16.04 7.91
CA THR A 225 -1.51 14.83 8.64
C THR A 225 -2.48 13.64 8.51
N PRO A 226 -3.82 13.80 8.58
CA PRO A 226 -4.75 12.71 8.37
C PRO A 226 -4.62 12.08 6.96
N PHE A 227 -4.37 12.89 5.94
CA PHE A 227 -4.19 12.44 4.55
C PHE A 227 -2.84 11.75 4.35
N LEU A 228 -1.78 12.28 5.00
CA LEU A 228 -0.46 11.61 5.04
C LEU A 228 -0.55 10.25 5.69
N PHE A 229 -1.35 10.13 6.75
CA PHE A 229 -1.55 8.87 7.44
C PHE A 229 -2.27 7.85 6.55
N ILE A 230 -3.32 8.27 5.82
CA ILE A 230 -4.02 7.41 4.86
C ILE A 230 -3.08 6.97 3.73
N ALA A 231 -2.34 7.91 3.14
CA ALA A 231 -1.36 7.60 2.10
C ALA A 231 -0.28 6.63 2.59
N GLY A 232 0.27 6.88 3.78
CA GLY A 232 1.27 6.01 4.40
C GLY A 232 0.75 4.61 4.70
N MET A 233 -0.50 4.48 5.15
CA MET A 233 -1.14 3.20 5.43
C MET A 233 -1.33 2.37 4.14
N ILE A 234 -1.82 2.99 3.07
CA ILE A 234 -1.96 2.33 1.76
C ILE A 234 -0.59 1.88 1.26
N ARG A 235 0.40 2.77 1.26
CA ARG A 235 1.76 2.46 0.82
C ARG A 235 2.42 1.37 1.64
N MET A 236 2.22 1.34 2.96
CA MET A 236 2.80 0.32 3.83
C MET A 236 2.26 -1.08 3.51
N ILE A 237 0.93 -1.20 3.35
CA ILE A 237 0.31 -2.48 2.99
C ILE A 237 0.80 -2.96 1.62
N ASP A 238 0.98 -2.06 0.65
CA ASP A 238 1.46 -2.41 -0.69
C ASP A 238 2.95 -2.74 -0.69
N ALA A 239 3.78 -1.93 -0.05
CA ALA A 239 5.23 -2.11 -0.04
C ALA A 239 5.67 -3.39 0.70
N VAL A 240 5.01 -3.75 1.83
CA VAL A 240 5.38 -4.94 2.60
C VAL A 240 5.15 -6.23 1.80
N LYS A 241 4.15 -6.27 0.92
CA LYS A 241 3.84 -7.43 0.06
C LYS A 241 4.40 -7.31 -1.36
N SER A 242 5.25 -6.29 -1.63
CA SER A 242 5.87 -6.11 -2.95
C SER A 242 6.61 -7.37 -3.38
N PHE A 243 6.34 -7.80 -4.61
CA PHE A 243 6.93 -8.99 -5.23
C PHE A 243 7.41 -8.68 -6.66
N ASP A 244 6.52 -8.14 -7.49
CA ASP A 244 6.70 -8.06 -8.95
C ASP A 244 7.98 -7.31 -9.35
N ILE A 245 8.22 -6.15 -8.77
CA ILE A 245 9.40 -5.31 -9.08
C ILE A 245 10.68 -6.02 -8.62
N ILE A 246 10.70 -6.56 -7.41
CA ILE A 246 11.87 -7.25 -6.86
C ILE A 246 12.18 -8.49 -7.69
N PHE A 247 11.15 -9.31 -7.97
CA PHE A 247 11.31 -10.53 -8.76
C PHE A 247 11.77 -10.22 -10.20
N ALA A 248 11.15 -9.27 -10.87
CA ALA A 248 11.44 -8.96 -12.26
C ALA A 248 12.80 -8.28 -12.48
N ILE A 249 13.31 -7.50 -11.51
CA ILE A 249 14.61 -6.81 -11.64
C ILE A 249 15.76 -7.67 -11.14
N THR A 250 15.62 -8.32 -9.95
CA THR A 250 16.75 -8.91 -9.24
C THR A 250 16.59 -10.39 -8.92
N GLN A 251 15.36 -10.92 -8.92
CA GLN A 251 15.05 -12.28 -8.44
C GLN A 251 15.59 -12.55 -7.03
N GLY A 252 15.73 -11.51 -6.20
CA GLY A 252 16.31 -11.59 -4.86
C GLY A 252 17.80 -11.36 -4.77
N GLY A 253 18.51 -11.27 -5.93
CA GLY A 253 19.97 -11.09 -6.01
C GLY A 253 20.47 -9.65 -5.75
N PRO A 254 21.77 -9.46 -5.74
CA PRO A 254 22.85 -10.48 -5.82
C PRO A 254 22.90 -11.34 -4.55
N GLY A 255 23.06 -12.64 -4.73
CA GLY A 255 22.92 -13.62 -3.63
C GLY A 255 21.49 -13.63 -3.09
N SER A 256 21.29 -13.21 -1.82
CA SER A 256 19.98 -12.99 -1.17
C SER A 256 19.74 -11.52 -0.79
N ALA A 257 20.59 -10.58 -1.26
CA ALA A 257 20.65 -9.21 -0.74
C ALA A 257 19.40 -8.36 -1.01
N SER A 258 18.50 -8.76 -1.91
CA SER A 258 17.20 -8.12 -2.13
C SER A 258 16.02 -9.07 -1.89
N GLU A 259 16.27 -10.24 -1.31
CA GLU A 259 15.22 -11.21 -1.03
C GLU A 259 14.37 -10.75 0.16
N THR A 260 13.12 -10.39 -0.10
CA THR A 260 12.11 -10.08 0.92
C THR A 260 11.41 -11.34 1.39
N ILE A 261 10.65 -11.28 2.49
CA ILE A 261 9.86 -12.42 3.00
C ILE A 261 8.95 -12.99 1.91
N ASN A 262 8.31 -12.13 1.11
CA ASN A 262 7.40 -12.56 0.04
C ASN A 262 8.15 -13.35 -1.05
N LEU A 263 9.34 -12.89 -1.41
CA LEU A 263 10.17 -13.58 -2.40
C LEU A 263 10.80 -14.86 -1.82
N TYR A 264 11.21 -14.85 -0.56
CA TYR A 264 11.69 -16.04 0.13
C TYR A 264 10.60 -17.12 0.23
N LEU A 265 9.37 -16.71 0.60
CA LEU A 265 8.20 -17.58 0.57
C LEU A 265 8.01 -18.24 -0.80
N TYR A 266 8.07 -17.44 -1.86
CA TYR A 266 7.98 -17.95 -3.23
C TYR A 266 9.08 -18.98 -3.54
N SER A 267 10.32 -18.66 -3.16
CA SER A 267 11.47 -19.56 -3.36
C SER A 267 11.28 -20.90 -2.62
N VAL A 268 10.84 -20.86 -1.36
CA VAL A 268 10.61 -22.05 -0.53
C VAL A 268 9.48 -22.90 -1.08
N ALA A 269 8.35 -22.29 -1.42
CA ALA A 269 7.15 -23.01 -1.84
C ALA A 269 7.25 -23.53 -3.29
N PHE A 270 7.76 -22.71 -4.23
CA PHE A 270 7.67 -23.00 -5.67
C PHE A 270 8.99 -23.37 -6.33
N ILE A 271 10.15 -23.06 -5.72
CA ILE A 271 11.46 -23.45 -6.25
C ILE A 271 11.99 -24.66 -5.48
N TYR A 272 11.90 -24.66 -4.14
CA TYR A 272 12.39 -25.78 -3.31
C TYR A 272 11.32 -26.82 -3.01
N TYR A 273 10.06 -26.52 -3.37
CA TYR A 273 8.90 -27.40 -3.19
C TYR A 273 8.70 -27.86 -1.73
N ASP A 274 9.11 -27.03 -0.75
CA ASP A 274 8.88 -27.26 0.68
C ASP A 274 7.59 -26.54 1.10
N LEU A 275 6.45 -27.17 0.75
CA LEU A 275 5.13 -26.54 0.93
C LEU A 275 4.74 -26.39 2.40
N GLY A 276 5.17 -27.33 3.26
CA GLY A 276 4.90 -27.24 4.69
C GLY A 276 5.58 -26.02 5.33
N TYR A 277 6.88 -25.86 5.08
CA TYR A 277 7.64 -24.71 5.60
C TYR A 277 7.21 -23.39 4.91
N GLY A 278 6.99 -23.41 3.59
CA GLY A 278 6.45 -22.25 2.88
C GLY A 278 5.10 -21.79 3.43
N SER A 279 4.21 -22.72 3.80
CA SER A 279 2.94 -22.39 4.43
C SER A 279 3.11 -21.75 5.82
N ALA A 280 4.09 -22.19 6.61
CA ALA A 280 4.40 -21.54 7.89
C ALA A 280 4.91 -20.09 7.70
N ILE A 281 5.78 -19.85 6.70
CA ILE A 281 6.21 -18.50 6.32
C ILE A 281 5.01 -17.65 5.90
N ALA A 282 4.09 -18.18 5.08
CA ALA A 282 2.89 -17.47 4.64
C ALA A 282 2.00 -17.03 5.81
N VAL A 283 1.78 -17.93 6.79
CA VAL A 283 0.97 -17.63 7.98
C VAL A 283 1.64 -16.52 8.81
N ILE A 284 2.94 -16.62 9.10
CA ILE A 284 3.66 -15.59 9.87
C ILE A 284 3.68 -14.25 9.11
N PHE A 285 3.90 -14.27 7.80
CA PHE A 285 3.90 -13.07 6.98
C PHE A 285 2.52 -12.38 6.97
N PHE A 286 1.44 -13.17 6.87
CA PHE A 286 0.08 -12.64 6.97
C PHE A 286 -0.20 -12.02 8.35
N LEU A 287 0.17 -12.69 9.43
CA LEU A 287 0.02 -12.16 10.79
C LEU A 287 0.81 -10.86 10.98
N LEU A 288 2.00 -10.77 10.39
CA LEU A 288 2.79 -9.54 10.38
C LEU A 288 2.06 -8.40 9.67
N ILE A 289 1.50 -8.64 8.49
CA ILE A 289 0.72 -7.63 7.75
C ILE A 289 -0.50 -7.18 8.56
N VAL A 290 -1.25 -8.13 9.14
CA VAL A 290 -2.41 -7.81 9.99
C VAL A 290 -2.02 -7.01 11.22
N ALA A 291 -0.90 -7.36 11.88
CA ALA A 291 -0.38 -6.63 13.03
C ALA A 291 0.03 -5.20 12.65
N LEU A 292 0.73 -5.02 11.53
CA LEU A 292 1.10 -3.69 11.02
C LEU A 292 -0.13 -2.85 10.69
N ALA A 293 -1.14 -3.44 10.02
CA ALA A 293 -2.40 -2.75 9.72
C ALA A 293 -3.15 -2.36 11.00
N ALA A 294 -3.20 -3.24 12.00
CA ALA A 294 -3.84 -2.97 13.29
C ALA A 294 -3.12 -1.84 14.06
N ILE A 295 -1.79 -1.85 14.08
CA ILE A 295 -0.97 -0.79 14.69
C ILE A 295 -1.28 0.56 14.00
N MET A 296 -1.29 0.58 12.68
CA MET A 296 -1.62 1.79 11.92
C MET A 296 -3.03 2.30 12.23
N LEU A 297 -4.03 1.42 12.26
CA LEU A 297 -5.39 1.82 12.62
C LEU A 297 -5.50 2.37 14.04
N HIS A 298 -4.73 1.80 14.98
CA HIS A 298 -4.69 2.29 16.36
C HIS A 298 -4.03 3.68 16.45
N LEU A 299 -2.93 3.88 15.74
CA LEU A 299 -2.25 5.19 15.68
C LEU A 299 -3.15 6.24 15.03
N ARG A 300 -3.88 5.90 13.97
CA ARG A 300 -4.84 6.80 13.31
C ARG A 300 -5.90 7.30 14.30
N LYS A 301 -6.48 6.43 15.11
CA LYS A 301 -7.49 6.83 16.11
C LYS A 301 -6.95 7.89 17.07
N ARG A 302 -5.72 7.75 17.54
CA ARG A 302 -5.08 8.71 18.44
C ARG A 302 -4.90 10.09 17.80
N THR A 303 -4.53 10.14 16.51
CA THR A 303 -4.29 11.39 15.78
C THR A 303 -5.58 12.17 15.51
N MET A 304 -6.69 11.47 15.23
CA MET A 304 -7.99 12.12 14.97
C MET A 304 -8.73 12.57 16.24
N TRP A 305 -8.52 11.92 17.39
CA TRP A 305 -9.18 12.31 18.65
C TRP A 305 -8.60 13.56 19.29
N THR A 306 -7.35 13.90 19.02
CA THR A 306 -6.74 15.14 19.51
C THR A 306 -7.29 16.40 18.83
N GLU A 307 -7.86 16.27 17.61
CA GLU A 307 -8.46 17.40 16.87
C GLU A 307 -9.94 17.66 17.27
N ILE A 308 -10.68 16.63 17.72
CA ILE A 308 -12.09 16.77 18.12
C ILE A 308 -12.24 17.12 19.62
N GLY A 309 -11.26 16.80 20.44
CA GLY A 309 -11.27 17.03 21.89
C GLY A 309 -10.70 18.36 22.35
N GLY A 310 -10.17 19.21 21.47
CA GLY A 310 -9.60 20.52 21.79
C GLY A 310 -10.60 21.69 21.80
N GLY A 311 -11.89 21.42 21.63
CA GLY A 311 -12.97 22.42 21.57
C GLY A 311 -14.07 22.21 22.61
N ALA A 312 -13.71 22.04 23.90
CA ALA A 312 -14.65 22.08 25.02
C ALA A 312 -14.07 22.93 26.15
#